data_30faf636cdc471b01f9b68919cadaaae
#
_entry.id   30faf636cdc471b01f9b68919cadaaae
#
_cell.length_a   1.000
_cell.length_b   1.000
_cell.length_c   1.000
_cell.angle_alpha   90.00
_cell.angle_beta   90.00
_cell.angle_gamma   90.00
#
_symmetry.space_group_name_H-M   'P 1'
#
loop_
_entity.id
_entity.type
_entity.pdbx_description
1 polymer ?
#
loop_
_entity_poly.entity_id
_entity_poly.type
_entity_poly.pdbx_seq_one_letter_code
_entity_poly.pdbx_strand_id
1 'polypeptide(L)'
;MILKPSEKVPISSMRIAEMLKEAGLPDGVFNIVNGDKEIVEAICDHPGIQAVSFVGSTKIAKLVYIRSTSNLKRCLALGGAKNHLIVMPDAHPDMTASNVTASMSGCAGQRCMAASAMVAVGNVDPIIAKICDEARKIIPGKNLEQ
;
A
#
# COMPACT_ATOMS: atom_id res chain seq x y z
N MET A 1 16.41 -10.96 6.31
CA MET A 1 15.42 -10.32 5.39
C MET A 1 16.13 -9.25 4.55
N ILE A 2 15.77 -9.14 3.27
CA ILE A 2 16.29 -8.09 2.38
C ILE A 2 15.09 -7.24 1.94
N LEU A 3 15.16 -5.93 2.12
CA LEU A 3 14.20 -4.96 1.64
C LEU A 3 14.81 -4.14 0.50
N LYS A 4 14.18 -4.17 -0.68
CA LYS A 4 14.45 -3.20 -1.73
C LYS A 4 13.32 -2.16 -1.71
N PRO A 5 13.56 -0.95 -1.23
CA PRO A 5 12.55 0.12 -1.29
C PRO A 5 12.34 0.61 -2.72
N SER A 6 11.33 1.44 -2.93
CA SER A 6 11.19 2.17 -4.19
C SER A 6 12.40 3.08 -4.41
N GLU A 7 12.96 3.07 -5.60
CA GLU A 7 14.06 3.95 -5.99
C GLU A 7 13.71 5.44 -5.89
N LYS A 8 12.42 5.77 -5.91
CA LYS A 8 11.91 7.15 -5.83
C LYS A 8 11.78 7.66 -4.39
N VAL A 9 11.57 6.76 -3.42
CA VAL A 9 11.27 7.14 -2.02
C VAL A 9 11.98 6.21 -1.02
N PRO A 10 13.32 6.08 -1.06
CA PRO A 10 14.04 5.13 -0.22
C PRO A 10 14.25 5.60 1.22
N ILE A 11 14.22 6.91 1.47
CA ILE A 11 14.67 7.53 2.73
C ILE A 11 13.90 7.00 3.95
N SER A 12 12.57 6.90 3.87
CA SER A 12 11.77 6.40 4.98
C SER A 12 12.12 4.96 5.36
N SER A 13 12.39 4.10 4.36
CA SER A 13 12.79 2.72 4.61
C SER A 13 14.17 2.63 5.27
N MET A 14 15.10 3.50 4.89
CA MET A 14 16.42 3.58 5.52
C MET A 14 16.30 4.04 6.97
N ARG A 15 15.48 5.05 7.25
CA ARG A 15 15.22 5.50 8.63
C ARG A 15 14.58 4.41 9.49
N ILE A 16 13.67 3.62 8.93
CA ILE A 16 13.10 2.44 9.62
C ILE A 16 14.19 1.43 9.98
N ALA A 17 15.15 1.17 9.09
CA ALA A 17 16.25 0.26 9.39
C ALA A 17 17.15 0.77 10.54
N GLU A 18 17.44 2.08 10.57
CA GLU A 18 18.15 2.70 11.69
C GLU A 18 17.40 2.54 13.00
N MET A 19 16.09 2.82 13.01
CA MET A 19 15.24 2.65 14.19
C MET A 19 15.17 1.20 14.67
N LEU A 20 15.14 0.23 13.76
CA LEU A 20 15.19 -1.20 14.10
C LEU A 20 16.52 -1.56 14.75
N LYS A 21 17.63 -1.02 14.26
CA LYS A 21 18.96 -1.20 14.87
C LYS A 21 19.03 -0.54 16.26
N GLU A 22 18.54 0.69 16.39
CA GLU A 22 18.43 1.39 17.69
C GLU A 22 17.58 0.59 18.70
N ALA A 23 16.52 -0.10 18.24
CA ALA A 23 15.67 -0.97 19.05
C ALA A 23 16.32 -2.32 19.42
N GLY A 24 17.53 -2.59 18.97
CA GLY A 24 18.28 -3.81 19.32
C GLY A 24 18.13 -4.96 18.33
N LEU A 25 17.62 -4.73 17.11
CA LEU A 25 17.61 -5.77 16.09
C LEU A 25 19.04 -6.20 15.75
N PRO A 26 19.39 -7.51 15.83
CA PRO A 26 20.74 -7.98 15.52
C PRO A 26 21.14 -7.67 14.09
N ASP A 27 22.44 -7.35 13.90
CA ASP A 27 23.00 -7.09 12.58
C ASP A 27 22.78 -8.29 11.62
N GLY A 28 22.47 -8.02 10.36
CA GLY A 28 22.22 -9.03 9.33
C GLY A 28 20.79 -9.57 9.26
N VAL A 29 19.95 -9.34 10.27
CA VAL A 29 18.54 -9.78 10.24
C VAL A 29 17.70 -8.98 9.25
N PHE A 30 17.93 -7.67 9.19
CA PHE A 30 17.26 -6.76 8.24
C PHE A 30 18.29 -5.98 7.45
N ASN A 31 18.20 -6.04 6.13
CA ASN A 31 19.17 -5.41 5.23
C ASN A 31 18.42 -4.62 4.16
N ILE A 32 18.92 -3.45 3.79
CA ILE A 32 18.36 -2.65 2.69
C ILE A 32 19.32 -2.68 1.51
N VAL A 33 18.77 -2.91 0.31
CA VAL A 33 19.48 -2.80 -0.95
C VAL A 33 18.74 -1.81 -1.84
N ASN A 34 19.36 -0.67 -2.10
CA ASN A 34 18.80 0.34 -2.99
C ASN A 34 19.15 0.01 -4.45
N GLY A 35 18.24 0.35 -5.34
CA GLY A 35 18.41 0.17 -6.78
C GLY A 35 17.09 0.00 -7.51
N ASP A 36 17.15 -0.16 -8.81
CA ASP A 36 16.02 -0.29 -9.71
C ASP A 36 15.90 -1.75 -10.23
N LYS A 37 15.59 -1.88 -11.49
CA LYS A 37 15.29 -3.14 -12.19
C LYS A 37 16.33 -4.24 -11.94
N GLU A 38 17.60 -3.92 -12.04
CA GLU A 38 18.71 -4.86 -11.89
C GLU A 38 18.69 -5.54 -10.50
N ILE A 39 18.38 -4.77 -9.45
CA ILE A 39 18.29 -5.33 -8.10
C ILE A 39 17.05 -6.20 -7.94
N VAL A 40 15.92 -5.81 -8.54
CA VAL A 40 14.70 -6.66 -8.54
C VAL A 40 14.99 -7.99 -9.22
N GLU A 41 15.64 -7.96 -10.36
CA GLU A 41 16.02 -9.17 -11.12
C GLU A 41 16.99 -10.03 -10.32
N ALA A 42 18.02 -9.44 -9.73
CA ALA A 42 18.97 -10.14 -8.87
C ALA A 42 18.30 -10.84 -7.68
N ILE A 43 17.32 -10.16 -7.01
CA ILE A 43 16.54 -10.77 -5.92
C ILE A 43 15.74 -11.98 -6.41
N CYS A 44 15.10 -11.86 -7.58
CA CYS A 44 14.33 -12.96 -8.16
C CYS A 44 15.21 -14.15 -8.55
N ASP A 45 16.47 -13.92 -8.94
CA ASP A 45 17.36 -14.96 -9.44
C ASP A 45 18.29 -15.55 -8.38
N HIS A 46 18.64 -14.80 -7.34
CA HIS A 46 19.66 -15.18 -6.36
C HIS A 46 19.31 -16.50 -5.63
N PRO A 47 20.15 -17.54 -5.70
CA PRO A 47 19.83 -18.87 -5.16
C PRO A 47 19.65 -18.90 -3.63
N GLY A 48 20.26 -17.97 -2.90
CA GLY A 48 20.13 -17.84 -1.44
C GLY A 48 18.81 -17.20 -0.98
N ILE A 49 17.97 -16.68 -1.90
CA ILE A 49 16.67 -16.10 -1.58
C ILE A 49 15.59 -17.13 -1.86
N GLN A 50 14.88 -17.55 -0.82
CA GLN A 50 13.86 -18.62 -0.88
C GLN A 50 12.45 -18.12 -1.17
N ALA A 51 12.17 -16.86 -0.86
CA ALA A 51 10.83 -16.28 -1.02
C ALA A 51 10.93 -14.79 -1.40
N VAL A 52 9.99 -14.34 -2.24
CA VAL A 52 9.87 -12.94 -2.67
C VAL A 52 8.48 -12.44 -2.37
N SER A 53 8.39 -11.27 -1.73
CA SER A 53 7.15 -10.50 -1.58
C SER A 53 7.30 -9.19 -2.32
N PHE A 54 6.32 -8.86 -3.15
CA PHE A 54 6.32 -7.66 -3.97
C PHE A 54 4.96 -6.97 -3.93
N VAL A 55 4.98 -5.66 -3.86
CA VAL A 55 3.80 -4.81 -4.03
C VAL A 55 4.15 -3.68 -5.00
N GLY A 56 3.34 -3.49 -6.03
CA GLY A 56 3.57 -2.43 -7.01
C GLY A 56 2.58 -2.48 -8.18
N SER A 57 3.00 -1.99 -9.35
CA SER A 57 2.14 -2.03 -10.53
C SER A 57 1.89 -3.46 -10.99
N THR A 58 0.70 -3.74 -11.54
CA THR A 58 0.31 -5.07 -12.02
C THR A 58 1.30 -5.64 -13.05
N LYS A 59 1.84 -4.79 -13.93
CA LYS A 59 2.84 -5.18 -14.93
C LYS A 59 4.11 -5.73 -14.26
N ILE A 60 4.62 -5.03 -13.25
CA ILE A 60 5.85 -5.45 -12.54
C ILE A 60 5.56 -6.63 -11.61
N ALA A 61 4.41 -6.64 -10.92
CA ALA A 61 4.00 -7.80 -10.12
C ALA A 61 4.00 -9.09 -10.94
N LYS A 62 3.46 -9.05 -12.16
CA LYS A 62 3.48 -10.20 -13.08
C LYS A 62 4.91 -10.64 -13.44
N LEU A 63 5.80 -9.70 -13.73
CA LEU A 63 7.20 -10.02 -14.05
C LEU A 63 7.92 -10.65 -12.85
N VAL A 64 7.77 -10.07 -11.66
CA VAL A 64 8.36 -10.58 -10.43
C VAL A 64 7.83 -11.98 -10.11
N TYR A 65 6.52 -12.18 -10.24
CA TYR A 65 5.92 -13.49 -10.01
C TYR A 65 6.49 -14.56 -10.95
N ILE A 66 6.45 -14.31 -12.26
CA ILE A 66 6.93 -15.26 -13.26
C ILE A 66 8.42 -15.58 -13.01
N ARG A 67 9.27 -14.55 -12.84
CA ARG A 67 10.72 -14.74 -12.67
C ARG A 67 11.06 -15.49 -11.38
N SER A 68 10.41 -15.13 -10.27
CA SER A 68 10.63 -15.80 -8.99
C SER A 68 10.18 -17.26 -9.01
N THR A 69 8.99 -17.54 -9.55
CA THR A 69 8.46 -18.92 -9.61
C THR A 69 9.21 -19.80 -10.62
N SER A 70 9.74 -19.23 -11.70
CA SER A 70 10.65 -19.95 -12.61
C SER A 70 11.95 -20.41 -11.91
N ASN A 71 12.35 -19.71 -10.86
CA ASN A 71 13.47 -20.08 -9.98
C ASN A 71 13.00 -20.88 -8.74
N LEU A 72 11.81 -21.47 -8.78
CA LEU A 72 11.21 -22.30 -7.73
C LEU A 72 11.06 -21.60 -6.37
N LYS A 73 11.00 -20.26 -6.35
CA LYS A 73 10.81 -19.47 -5.12
C LYS A 73 9.32 -19.34 -4.76
N ARG A 74 9.03 -19.26 -3.48
CA ARG A 74 7.72 -18.78 -3.04
C ARG A 74 7.57 -17.31 -3.42
N CYS A 75 6.46 -16.95 -4.05
CA CYS A 75 6.25 -15.57 -4.48
C CYS A 75 4.83 -15.09 -4.13
N LEU A 76 4.76 -13.93 -3.46
CA LEU A 76 3.56 -13.16 -3.27
C LEU A 76 3.74 -11.83 -4.01
N ALA A 77 3.10 -11.66 -5.15
CA ALA A 77 3.18 -10.44 -5.95
C ALA A 77 1.80 -9.80 -6.07
N LEU A 78 1.64 -8.63 -5.43
CA LEU A 78 0.40 -7.87 -5.40
C LEU A 78 0.50 -6.69 -6.37
N GLY A 79 -0.52 -6.57 -7.21
CA GLY A 79 -0.64 -5.52 -8.23
C GLY A 79 -1.68 -4.46 -7.88
N GLY A 80 -2.22 -3.83 -8.93
CA GLY A 80 -3.29 -2.85 -8.80
C GLY A 80 -4.60 -3.44 -8.27
N ALA A 81 -5.40 -2.60 -7.64
CA ALA A 81 -6.68 -2.98 -7.05
C ALA A 81 -7.76 -1.95 -7.38
N LYS A 82 -9.02 -2.38 -7.26
CA LYS A 82 -10.22 -1.54 -7.24
C LYS A 82 -11.07 -2.00 -6.07
N ASN A 83 -10.87 -1.38 -4.91
CA ASN A 83 -11.56 -1.81 -3.70
C ASN A 83 -12.99 -1.26 -3.67
N HIS A 84 -13.93 -2.13 -3.45
CA HIS A 84 -15.35 -1.80 -3.33
C HIS A 84 -15.73 -1.78 -1.85
N LEU A 85 -16.53 -0.79 -1.48
CA LEU A 85 -17.13 -0.65 -0.16
C LEU A 85 -18.65 -0.70 -0.34
N ILE A 86 -19.34 -1.53 0.43
CA ILE A 86 -20.78 -1.68 0.38
C ILE A 86 -21.39 -0.93 1.57
N VAL A 87 -22.32 -0.03 1.30
CA VAL A 87 -23.06 0.72 2.33
C VAL A 87 -24.49 0.24 2.35
N MET A 88 -24.88 -0.33 3.48
CA MET A 88 -26.24 -0.85 3.73
C MET A 88 -27.13 0.23 4.36
N PRO A 89 -28.48 0.15 4.23
CA PRO A 89 -29.40 1.15 4.76
C PRO A 89 -29.37 1.31 6.28
N ASP A 90 -29.00 0.28 7.01
CA ASP A 90 -28.87 0.23 8.46
C ASP A 90 -27.48 0.60 8.99
N ALA A 91 -26.55 1.02 8.10
CA ALA A 91 -25.23 1.48 8.49
C ALA A 91 -25.32 2.77 9.34
N HIS A 92 -24.46 2.86 10.36
CA HIS A 92 -24.41 4.07 11.22
C HIS A 92 -23.93 5.28 10.41
N PRO A 93 -24.75 6.33 10.23
CA PRO A 93 -24.48 7.38 9.25
C PRO A 93 -23.16 8.14 9.48
N ASP A 94 -22.89 8.58 10.71
CA ASP A 94 -21.72 9.42 11.01
C ASP A 94 -20.41 8.61 10.93
N MET A 95 -20.42 7.41 11.49
CA MET A 95 -19.26 6.51 11.43
C MET A 95 -18.96 6.10 9.99
N THR A 96 -19.99 5.81 9.20
CA THR A 96 -19.83 5.46 7.78
C THR A 96 -19.28 6.63 6.99
N ALA A 97 -19.83 7.85 7.19
CA ALA A 97 -19.35 9.05 6.49
C ALA A 97 -17.87 9.32 6.81
N SER A 98 -17.50 9.27 8.07
CA SER A 98 -16.11 9.49 8.50
C SER A 98 -15.16 8.44 7.92
N ASN A 99 -15.50 7.15 8.02
CA ASN A 99 -14.65 6.06 7.52
C ASN A 99 -14.52 6.05 6.00
N VAL A 100 -15.62 6.27 5.26
CA VAL A 100 -15.58 6.36 3.80
C VAL A 100 -14.71 7.53 3.36
N THR A 101 -14.91 8.71 3.95
CA THR A 101 -14.13 9.90 3.63
C THR A 101 -12.65 9.70 3.93
N ALA A 102 -12.30 9.18 5.11
CA ALA A 102 -10.92 8.88 5.48
C ALA A 102 -10.27 7.84 4.54
N SER A 103 -11.03 6.81 4.16
CA SER A 103 -10.54 5.77 3.25
C SER A 103 -10.27 6.30 1.84
N MET A 104 -11.21 7.06 1.26
CA MET A 104 -11.08 7.52 -0.12
C MET A 104 -10.09 8.67 -0.29
N SER A 105 -9.90 9.51 0.74
CA SER A 105 -9.07 10.72 0.65
C SER A 105 -7.69 10.56 1.26
N GLY A 106 -7.52 9.63 2.17
CA GLY A 106 -6.24 9.40 2.85
C GLY A 106 -5.12 9.13 1.86
N CYS A 107 -4.00 9.87 2.01
CA CYS A 107 -2.89 9.83 1.06
C CYS A 107 -3.30 10.14 -0.39
N ALA A 108 -4.24 11.07 -0.57
CA ALA A 108 -4.85 11.41 -1.87
C ALA A 108 -5.44 10.17 -2.61
N GLY A 109 -5.99 9.22 -1.86
CA GLY A 109 -6.52 7.95 -2.42
C GLY A 109 -5.45 6.97 -2.90
N GLN A 110 -4.19 7.21 -2.60
CA GLN A 110 -3.06 6.40 -3.09
C GLN A 110 -2.65 5.31 -2.12
N ARG A 111 -3.59 4.73 -1.40
CA ARG A 111 -3.37 3.51 -0.60
C ARG A 111 -3.91 2.31 -1.36
N CYS A 112 -3.17 1.21 -1.35
CA CYS A 112 -3.60 -0.05 -1.99
C CYS A 112 -4.96 -0.55 -1.46
N MET A 113 -5.32 -0.21 -0.22
CA MET A 113 -6.57 -0.57 0.43
C MET A 113 -7.59 0.57 0.48
N ALA A 114 -7.35 1.71 -0.19
CA ALA A 114 -8.30 2.82 -0.25
C ALA A 114 -9.58 2.38 -0.98
N ALA A 115 -10.73 2.77 -0.44
CA ALA A 115 -12.01 2.57 -1.13
C ALA A 115 -12.04 3.44 -2.38
N SER A 116 -12.18 2.82 -3.54
CA SER A 116 -12.21 3.50 -4.83
C SER A 116 -13.57 3.40 -5.53
N ALA A 117 -14.45 2.57 -5.01
CA ALA A 117 -15.83 2.47 -5.43
C ALA A 117 -16.75 2.23 -4.22
N MET A 118 -17.89 2.88 -4.19
CA MET A 118 -18.92 2.65 -3.19
C MET A 118 -20.18 2.09 -3.86
N VAL A 119 -20.68 0.98 -3.34
CA VAL A 119 -21.94 0.38 -3.75
C VAL A 119 -22.99 0.71 -2.70
N ALA A 120 -23.93 1.53 -3.06
CA ALA A 120 -25.05 1.92 -2.21
C ALA A 120 -26.21 0.91 -2.36
N VAL A 121 -26.69 0.36 -1.27
CA VAL A 121 -27.81 -0.58 -1.25
C VAL A 121 -29.02 0.10 -0.65
N GLY A 122 -30.13 0.12 -1.39
CA GLY A 122 -31.36 0.78 -0.95
C GLY A 122 -31.20 2.30 -0.82
N ASN A 123 -31.97 2.91 0.10
CA ASN A 123 -31.90 4.36 0.34
C ASN A 123 -30.80 4.71 1.36
N VAL A 124 -29.66 5.15 0.88
CA VAL A 124 -28.52 5.63 1.67
C VAL A 124 -28.19 7.11 1.38
N ASP A 125 -29.09 7.85 0.77
CA ASP A 125 -28.90 9.26 0.43
C ASP A 125 -28.49 10.13 1.63
N PRO A 126 -29.05 9.94 2.85
CA PRO A 126 -28.61 10.68 4.02
C PRO A 126 -27.14 10.42 4.40
N ILE A 127 -26.64 9.19 4.17
CA ILE A 127 -25.24 8.83 4.40
C ILE A 127 -24.36 9.46 3.33
N ILE A 128 -24.78 9.44 2.08
CA ILE A 128 -24.07 10.08 0.97
C ILE A 128 -23.94 11.59 1.20
N ALA A 129 -25.01 12.26 1.64
CA ALA A 129 -24.96 13.68 1.97
C ALA A 129 -23.87 13.98 3.04
N LYS A 130 -23.82 13.17 4.11
CA LYS A 130 -22.80 13.30 5.15
C LYS A 130 -21.38 13.04 4.62
N ILE A 131 -21.19 12.05 3.74
CA ILE A 131 -19.89 11.81 3.10
C ILE A 131 -19.45 13.05 2.32
N CYS A 132 -20.37 13.66 1.55
CA CYS A 132 -20.09 14.89 0.80
C CYS A 132 -19.72 16.06 1.73
N ASP A 133 -20.41 16.20 2.87
CA ASP A 133 -20.14 17.25 3.84
C ASP A 133 -18.76 17.05 4.51
N GLU A 134 -18.41 15.83 4.89
CA GLU A 134 -17.07 15.52 5.40
C GLU A 134 -15.98 15.77 4.34
N ALA A 135 -16.22 15.36 3.10
CA ALA A 135 -15.28 15.59 2.02
C ALA A 135 -15.02 17.08 1.72
N ARG A 136 -16.04 17.94 1.84
CA ARG A 136 -15.90 19.41 1.68
C ARG A 136 -15.04 20.07 2.74
N LYS A 137 -14.88 19.44 3.91
CA LYS A 137 -14.02 19.94 4.99
C LYS A 137 -12.53 19.69 4.74
N ILE A 138 -12.20 18.84 3.79
CA ILE A 138 -10.81 18.49 3.48
C ILE A 138 -10.14 19.66 2.75
N ILE A 139 -9.09 20.19 3.35
CA ILE A 139 -8.27 21.25 2.75
C ILE A 139 -7.00 20.61 2.21
N PRO A 140 -6.82 20.56 0.87
CA PRO A 140 -5.55 20.12 0.29
C PRO A 140 -4.42 21.08 0.65
N GLY A 141 -3.29 20.56 1.08
CA GLY A 141 -2.14 21.36 1.45
C GLY A 141 -0.83 20.61 1.22
N LYS A 142 0.29 21.32 1.41
CA LYS A 142 1.62 20.71 1.41
C LYS A 142 1.92 20.17 2.80
N ASN A 143 2.48 18.96 2.87
CA ASN A 143 2.79 18.26 4.13
C ASN A 143 3.73 19.02 5.09
N LEU A 144 4.40 20.06 4.63
CA LEU A 144 5.34 20.88 5.42
C LEU A 144 4.70 22.14 6.02
N GLU A 145 3.42 22.38 5.78
CA GLU A 145 2.70 23.59 6.22
C GLU A 145 1.63 23.30 7.30
N GLN A 146 1.62 22.05 7.81
CA GLN A 146 0.69 21.61 8.89
C GLN A 146 1.44 21.34 10.19
#